data_a529b2e8156a684638d9103d04703014
#
_entry.id   a529b2e8156a684638d9103d04703014
#
_cell.length_a   1.000
_cell.length_b   1.000
_cell.length_c   1.000
_cell.angle_alpha   90.00
_cell.angle_beta   90.00
_cell.angle_gamma   90.00
#
_symmetry.space_group_name_H-M   'P 1'
#
loop_
_entity.id
_entity.type
_entity.pdbx_description
1 polymer ?
#
loop_
_entity_poly.entity_id
_entity_poly.type
_entity_poly.pdbx_seq_one_letter_code
_entity_poly.pdbx_strand_id
1 'polypeptide(L)'
;EFILNDDKLIDDRAKEKINQIGDEVKSKLGVNIYIYAKSNLGLEENIKTKDKIDFIRNNESQIISTLEKPYVLLSIAVEETHVNLLFSDDFNSVLDKDDILDGYVVPLLASKDKNTLFAKVSAATLNGYAAIADIIAESKQIKLESSIGNAGKISSTIWRVVMYTLVVLGLLAYTYAVLKRRK
;
A
#
# COMPACT_ATOMS: atom_id res chain seq x y z
N GLU A 1 -8.22 -14.93 10.93
CA GLU A 1 -8.93 -13.83 10.25
C GLU A 1 -7.96 -12.66 10.08
N PHE A 2 -7.81 -12.13 8.84
CA PHE A 2 -6.82 -11.10 8.54
C PHE A 2 -7.43 -9.69 8.53
N ILE A 3 -8.75 -9.58 8.60
CA ILE A 3 -9.48 -8.32 8.70
C ILE A 3 -9.96 -8.16 10.13
N LEU A 4 -9.31 -7.27 10.89
CA LEU A 4 -9.60 -7.00 12.29
C LEU A 4 -10.88 -6.17 12.45
N ASN A 5 -11.06 -5.22 11.53
CA ASN A 5 -12.25 -4.39 11.40
C ASN A 5 -12.32 -3.86 9.97
N ASP A 6 -13.52 -3.69 9.43
CA ASP A 6 -13.74 -3.10 8.11
C ASP A 6 -14.86 -2.05 8.05
N ASP A 7 -15.64 -1.89 9.12
CA ASP A 7 -16.81 -0.98 9.18
C ASP A 7 -17.70 -1.07 7.95
N LYS A 8 -17.76 -2.22 7.30
CA LYS A 8 -18.45 -2.46 6.02
C LYS A 8 -17.92 -1.58 4.86
N LEU A 9 -16.65 -1.19 4.92
CA LEU A 9 -15.97 -0.38 3.89
C LEU A 9 -15.32 -1.25 2.81
N ILE A 10 -15.23 -2.57 3.01
CA ILE A 10 -14.58 -3.50 2.11
C ILE A 10 -15.62 -4.46 1.53
N ASP A 11 -15.64 -4.60 0.21
CA ASP A 11 -16.56 -5.51 -0.46
C ASP A 11 -16.19 -6.98 -0.23
N ASP A 12 -17.19 -7.86 -0.34
CA ASP A 12 -17.03 -9.27 0.01
C ASP A 12 -16.01 -9.99 -0.89
N ARG A 13 -15.88 -9.60 -2.17
CA ARG A 13 -14.88 -10.18 -3.08
C ARG A 13 -13.46 -9.77 -2.67
N ALA A 14 -13.29 -8.52 -2.27
CA ALA A 14 -12.01 -8.06 -1.75
C ALA A 14 -11.66 -8.79 -0.45
N LYS A 15 -12.62 -8.97 0.48
CA LYS A 15 -12.41 -9.74 1.70
C LYS A 15 -12.01 -11.19 1.43
N GLU A 16 -12.72 -11.86 0.52
CA GLU A 16 -12.41 -13.22 0.13
C GLU A 16 -10.98 -13.34 -0.43
N LYS A 17 -10.60 -12.39 -1.29
CA LYS A 17 -9.26 -12.37 -1.89
C LYS A 17 -8.18 -12.06 -0.86
N ILE A 18 -8.41 -11.13 0.07
CA ILE A 18 -7.52 -10.82 1.18
C ILE A 18 -7.29 -12.06 2.05
N ASN A 19 -8.35 -12.77 2.41
CA ASN A 19 -8.23 -13.99 3.19
C ASN A 19 -7.46 -15.08 2.45
N GLN A 20 -7.72 -15.26 1.15
CA GLN A 20 -6.97 -16.20 0.31
C GLN A 20 -5.47 -15.91 0.29
N ILE A 21 -5.10 -14.64 0.10
CA ILE A 21 -3.69 -14.20 0.11
C ILE A 21 -3.10 -14.38 1.51
N GLY A 22 -3.84 -13.99 2.55
CA GLY A 22 -3.40 -14.10 3.94
C GLY A 22 -3.13 -15.52 4.39
N ASP A 23 -4.03 -16.45 4.05
CA ASP A 23 -3.84 -17.87 4.34
C ASP A 23 -2.59 -18.44 3.66
N GLU A 24 -2.35 -18.05 2.41
CA GLU A 24 -1.15 -18.48 1.70
C GLU A 24 0.13 -17.90 2.31
N VAL A 25 0.13 -16.59 2.62
CA VAL A 25 1.26 -15.90 3.28
C VAL A 25 1.55 -16.52 4.64
N LYS A 26 0.52 -16.72 5.45
CA LYS A 26 0.68 -17.34 6.76
C LYS A 26 1.24 -18.76 6.65
N SER A 27 0.72 -19.58 5.74
CA SER A 27 1.13 -20.96 5.58
C SER A 27 2.53 -21.12 4.98
N LYS A 28 2.89 -20.32 3.97
CA LYS A 28 4.17 -20.43 3.26
C LYS A 28 5.29 -19.61 3.91
N LEU A 29 4.97 -18.48 4.54
CA LEU A 29 5.95 -17.50 5.03
C LEU A 29 5.95 -17.34 6.55
N GLY A 30 4.91 -17.80 7.26
CA GLY A 30 4.73 -17.62 8.70
C GLY A 30 4.48 -16.17 9.10
N VAL A 31 3.92 -15.36 8.20
CA VAL A 31 3.68 -13.92 8.40
C VAL A 31 2.20 -13.65 8.49
N ASN A 32 1.80 -12.78 9.41
CA ASN A 32 0.43 -12.32 9.55
C ASN A 32 0.30 -10.90 9.00
N ILE A 33 -0.49 -10.73 7.93
CA ILE A 33 -0.82 -9.41 7.39
C ILE A 33 -2.25 -9.11 7.81
N TYR A 34 -2.46 -7.95 8.43
CA TYR A 34 -3.76 -7.54 8.97
C TYR A 34 -4.24 -6.24 8.33
N ILE A 35 -5.56 -6.08 8.31
CA ILE A 35 -6.26 -4.86 7.92
C ILE A 35 -7.09 -4.36 9.07
N TYR A 36 -7.04 -3.06 9.29
CA TYR A 36 -7.94 -2.33 10.16
C TYR A 36 -8.45 -1.11 9.41
N ALA A 37 -9.71 -1.14 8.98
CA ALA A 37 -10.36 -0.05 8.28
C ALA A 37 -11.56 0.45 9.09
N LYS A 38 -11.59 1.76 9.34
CA LYS A 38 -12.64 2.43 10.08
C LYS A 38 -13.18 3.62 9.30
N SER A 39 -14.50 3.79 9.35
CA SER A 39 -15.15 5.01 8.83
C SER A 39 -14.76 6.21 9.67
N ASN A 40 -14.82 6.06 11.00
CA ASN A 40 -14.59 7.12 11.98
C ASN A 40 -14.02 6.50 13.26
N LEU A 41 -13.00 7.13 13.82
CA LEU A 41 -12.39 6.71 15.09
C LEU A 41 -13.08 7.28 16.32
N GLY A 42 -14.13 8.06 16.14
CA GLY A 42 -14.89 8.69 17.23
C GLY A 42 -14.23 9.96 17.78
N LEU A 43 -13.43 10.64 16.98
CA LEU A 43 -12.81 11.91 17.36
C LEU A 43 -13.82 13.08 17.26
N GLU A 44 -13.71 14.04 18.16
CA GLU A 44 -14.48 15.27 18.10
C GLU A 44 -14.05 16.13 16.89
N GLU A 45 -14.99 16.81 16.23
CA GLU A 45 -14.73 17.61 15.01
C GLU A 45 -13.69 18.74 15.22
N ASN A 46 -13.57 19.26 16.43
CA ASN A 46 -12.69 20.39 16.75
C ASN A 46 -11.43 19.99 17.54
N ILE A 47 -11.03 18.72 17.49
CA ILE A 47 -9.83 18.25 18.18
C ILE A 47 -8.56 18.91 17.61
N LYS A 48 -7.64 19.32 18.48
CA LYS A 48 -6.35 19.88 18.02
C LYS A 48 -5.54 18.81 17.30
N THR A 49 -4.81 19.22 16.27
CA THR A 49 -4.02 18.31 15.41
C THR A 49 -3.10 17.39 16.24
N LYS A 50 -2.46 17.93 17.28
CA LYS A 50 -1.59 17.13 18.15
C LYS A 50 -2.36 16.04 18.89
N ASP A 51 -3.49 16.38 19.48
CA ASP A 51 -4.30 15.45 20.25
C ASP A 51 -4.90 14.38 19.32
N LYS A 52 -5.26 14.75 18.08
CA LYS A 52 -5.66 13.82 17.02
C LYS A 52 -4.57 12.80 16.70
N ILE A 53 -3.34 13.28 16.48
CA ILE A 53 -2.18 12.40 16.17
C ILE A 53 -1.91 11.46 17.35
N ASP A 54 -1.91 11.97 18.57
CA ASP A 54 -1.65 11.17 19.77
C ASP A 54 -2.76 10.11 19.97
N PHE A 55 -4.02 10.47 19.73
CA PHE A 55 -5.13 9.52 19.78
C PHE A 55 -4.97 8.38 18.76
N ILE A 56 -4.71 8.72 17.50
CA ILE A 56 -4.53 7.73 16.42
C ILE A 56 -3.37 6.80 16.76
N ARG A 57 -2.24 7.34 17.18
CA ARG A 57 -1.06 6.56 17.59
C ARG A 57 -1.36 5.62 18.75
N ASN A 58 -2.09 6.09 19.76
CA ASN A 58 -2.49 5.25 20.88
C ASN A 58 -3.42 4.13 20.46
N ASN A 59 -4.40 4.41 19.59
CA ASN A 59 -5.30 3.41 19.03
C ASN A 59 -4.52 2.33 18.25
N GLU A 60 -3.63 2.73 17.36
CA GLU A 60 -2.77 1.82 16.61
C GLU A 60 -1.86 1.00 17.54
N SER A 61 -1.30 1.61 18.57
CA SER A 61 -0.47 0.93 19.57
C SER A 61 -1.23 -0.14 20.34
N GLN A 62 -2.49 0.12 20.67
CA GLN A 62 -3.36 -0.88 21.30
C GLN A 62 -3.63 -2.06 20.35
N ILE A 63 -3.93 -1.80 19.09
CA ILE A 63 -4.18 -2.84 18.08
C ILE A 63 -2.94 -3.72 17.93
N ILE A 64 -1.77 -3.14 17.66
CA ILE A 64 -0.54 -3.91 17.44
C ILE A 64 -0.10 -4.71 18.67
N SER A 65 -0.46 -4.27 19.89
CA SER A 65 -0.13 -5.00 21.11
C SER A 65 -0.83 -6.37 21.20
N THR A 66 -1.89 -6.56 20.44
CA THR A 66 -2.69 -7.81 20.41
C THR A 66 -2.31 -8.72 19.24
N LEU A 67 -1.46 -8.24 18.31
CA LEU A 67 -1.15 -8.98 17.09
C LEU A 67 -0.05 -10.03 17.31
N GLU A 68 -0.22 -11.17 16.65
CA GLU A 68 0.76 -12.23 16.61
C GLU A 68 1.93 -11.87 15.68
N LYS A 69 3.15 -11.90 16.21
CA LYS A 69 4.38 -11.62 15.42
C LYS A 69 4.82 -12.86 14.61
N PRO A 70 5.47 -12.65 13.46
CA PRO A 70 5.69 -11.37 12.78
C PRO A 70 4.40 -10.85 12.12
N TYR A 71 4.14 -9.56 12.24
CA TYR A 71 2.93 -8.94 11.70
C TYR A 71 3.22 -7.74 10.80
N VAL A 72 2.27 -7.47 9.90
CA VAL A 72 2.10 -6.20 9.18
C VAL A 72 0.65 -5.77 9.33
N LEU A 73 0.40 -4.51 9.63
CA LEU A 73 -0.93 -3.92 9.78
C LEU A 73 -1.09 -2.73 8.82
N LEU A 74 -2.04 -2.82 7.90
CA LEU A 74 -2.53 -1.68 7.12
C LEU A 74 -3.73 -1.07 7.84
N SER A 75 -3.56 0.17 8.33
CA SER A 75 -4.57 0.93 9.07
C SER A 75 -5.12 2.06 8.19
N ILE A 76 -6.45 2.16 8.11
CA ILE A 76 -7.18 3.19 7.36
C ILE A 76 -8.27 3.77 8.24
N ALA A 77 -8.29 5.09 8.41
CA ALA A 77 -9.36 5.82 9.08
C ALA A 77 -9.83 6.95 8.16
N VAL A 78 -11.05 6.79 7.62
CA VAL A 78 -11.53 7.57 6.48
C VAL A 78 -11.77 9.03 6.84
N GLU A 79 -12.58 9.30 7.87
CA GLU A 79 -12.93 10.66 8.29
C GLU A 79 -11.71 11.41 8.84
N GLU A 80 -10.79 10.71 9.46
CA GLU A 80 -9.52 11.26 9.93
C GLU A 80 -8.52 11.51 8.80
N THR A 81 -8.82 11.05 7.59
CA THR A 81 -7.91 11.10 6.43
C THR A 81 -6.54 10.50 6.78
N HIS A 82 -6.58 9.37 7.48
CA HIS A 82 -5.39 8.69 7.99
C HIS A 82 -5.19 7.33 7.33
N VAL A 83 -3.98 7.10 6.85
CA VAL A 83 -3.53 5.80 6.36
C VAL A 83 -2.16 5.53 6.93
N ASN A 84 -1.95 4.33 7.45
CA ASN A 84 -0.68 3.95 8.05
C ASN A 84 -0.33 2.50 7.74
N LEU A 85 0.97 2.21 7.68
CA LEU A 85 1.51 0.87 7.60
C LEU A 85 2.42 0.66 8.81
N LEU A 86 2.10 -0.33 9.63
CA LEU A 86 2.83 -0.70 10.83
C LEU A 86 3.29 -2.15 10.71
N PHE A 87 4.49 -2.44 11.14
CA PHE A 87 5.01 -3.79 11.06
C PHE A 87 6.03 -4.08 12.17
N SER A 88 6.22 -5.36 12.47
CA SER A 88 7.25 -5.80 13.41
C SER A 88 8.66 -5.60 12.82
N ASP A 89 9.66 -5.52 13.68
CA ASP A 89 11.05 -5.22 13.32
C ASP A 89 11.65 -6.14 12.25
N ASP A 90 11.07 -7.34 12.09
CA ASP A 90 11.44 -8.32 11.08
C ASP A 90 11.38 -7.77 9.64
N PHE A 91 10.61 -6.71 9.41
CA PHE A 91 10.36 -6.16 8.08
C PHE A 91 11.04 -4.82 7.81
N ASN A 92 11.82 -4.29 8.76
CA ASN A 92 12.48 -2.98 8.61
C ASN A 92 13.40 -2.87 7.38
N SER A 93 13.96 -4.00 6.92
CA SER A 93 14.81 -4.05 5.72
C SER A 93 14.08 -4.50 4.45
N VAL A 94 12.81 -4.89 4.57
CA VAL A 94 12.04 -5.50 3.47
C VAL A 94 10.94 -4.55 2.98
N LEU A 95 10.25 -3.90 3.91
CA LEU A 95 9.12 -3.05 3.59
C LEU A 95 9.52 -1.57 3.67
N ASP A 96 9.28 -0.85 2.58
CA ASP A 96 9.28 0.61 2.57
C ASP A 96 7.83 1.10 2.68
N LYS A 97 7.54 1.74 3.81
CA LYS A 97 6.19 2.22 4.12
C LYS A 97 5.69 3.23 3.11
N ASP A 98 6.53 4.20 2.76
CA ASP A 98 6.15 5.30 1.87
C ASP A 98 5.94 4.77 0.45
N ASP A 99 6.83 3.90 -0.02
CA ASP A 99 6.69 3.23 -1.33
C ASP A 99 5.38 2.43 -1.44
N ILE A 100 4.97 1.74 -0.36
CA ILE A 100 3.75 0.95 -0.36
C ILE A 100 2.52 1.85 -0.29
N LEU A 101 2.49 2.79 0.62
CA LEU A 101 1.34 3.68 0.78
C LEU A 101 1.14 4.56 -0.46
N ASP A 102 2.20 5.21 -0.95
CA ASP A 102 2.14 6.12 -2.10
C ASP A 102 1.97 5.39 -3.43
N GLY A 103 2.45 4.16 -3.52
CA GLY A 103 2.35 3.37 -4.75
C GLY A 103 1.04 2.60 -4.92
N TYR A 104 0.45 2.13 -3.84
CA TYR A 104 -0.62 1.13 -3.91
C TYR A 104 -1.91 1.48 -3.16
N VAL A 105 -1.87 2.39 -2.20
CA VAL A 105 -3.01 2.68 -1.32
C VAL A 105 -3.56 4.09 -1.53
N VAL A 106 -2.75 5.10 -1.28
CA VAL A 106 -3.15 6.51 -1.32
C VAL A 106 -3.70 6.95 -2.67
N PRO A 107 -3.12 6.57 -3.83
CA PRO A 107 -3.65 6.98 -5.13
C PRO A 107 -5.09 6.50 -5.39
N LEU A 108 -5.46 5.33 -4.87
CA LEU A 108 -6.81 4.78 -5.01
C LEU A 108 -7.80 5.49 -4.08
N LEU A 109 -7.40 5.77 -2.85
CA LEU A 109 -8.23 6.51 -1.90
C LEU A 109 -8.47 7.97 -2.34
N ALA A 110 -7.42 8.63 -2.83
CA ALA A 110 -7.44 10.03 -3.25
C ALA A 110 -7.93 10.25 -4.69
N SER A 111 -8.29 9.19 -5.42
CA SER A 111 -8.69 9.30 -6.81
C SER A 111 -9.90 10.22 -6.97
N LYS A 112 -9.88 11.08 -8.01
CA LYS A 112 -10.98 12.02 -8.33
C LYS A 112 -12.03 11.40 -9.25
N ASP A 113 -11.99 10.08 -9.44
CA ASP A 113 -12.99 9.38 -10.22
C ASP A 113 -14.37 9.38 -9.54
N LYS A 114 -15.38 8.88 -10.26
CA LYS A 114 -16.78 8.82 -9.78
C LYS A 114 -17.06 7.61 -8.87
N ASN A 115 -16.03 6.83 -8.51
CA ASN A 115 -16.21 5.68 -7.66
C ASN A 115 -16.67 6.08 -6.25
N THR A 116 -17.48 5.24 -5.65
CA THR A 116 -17.92 5.43 -4.26
C THR A 116 -16.75 5.28 -3.30
N LEU A 117 -16.85 5.87 -2.11
CA LEU A 117 -15.87 5.67 -1.04
C LEU A 117 -15.65 4.18 -0.75
N PHE A 118 -16.72 3.40 -0.68
CA PHE A 118 -16.69 1.96 -0.53
C PHE A 118 -15.81 1.27 -1.58
N ALA A 119 -16.00 1.59 -2.87
CA ALA A 119 -15.19 1.02 -3.94
C ALA A 119 -13.72 1.43 -3.84
N LYS A 120 -13.43 2.67 -3.47
CA LYS A 120 -12.07 3.17 -3.28
C LYS A 120 -11.35 2.50 -2.13
N VAL A 121 -12.01 2.37 -0.97
CA VAL A 121 -11.44 1.69 0.19
C VAL A 121 -11.23 0.22 -0.09
N SER A 122 -12.19 -0.47 -0.72
CA SER A 122 -12.04 -1.87 -1.11
C SER A 122 -10.83 -2.08 -2.03
N ALA A 123 -10.72 -1.25 -3.07
CA ALA A 123 -9.61 -1.34 -4.02
C ALA A 123 -8.25 -1.01 -3.38
N ALA A 124 -8.18 0.05 -2.57
CA ALA A 124 -6.96 0.46 -1.89
C ALA A 124 -6.46 -0.59 -0.90
N THR A 125 -7.40 -1.15 -0.14
CA THR A 125 -7.11 -2.18 0.87
C THR A 125 -6.59 -3.45 0.21
N LEU A 126 -7.29 -3.96 -0.81
CA LEU A 126 -6.89 -5.17 -1.53
C LEU A 126 -5.54 -4.97 -2.24
N ASN A 127 -5.35 -3.85 -2.91
CA ASN A 127 -4.13 -3.57 -3.65
C ASN A 127 -2.92 -3.40 -2.70
N GLY A 128 -3.09 -2.67 -1.61
CA GLY A 128 -2.06 -2.53 -0.57
C GLY A 128 -1.71 -3.87 0.08
N TYR A 129 -2.73 -4.67 0.42
CA TYR A 129 -2.53 -5.99 1.01
C TYR A 129 -1.74 -6.93 0.08
N ALA A 130 -2.13 -6.99 -1.18
CA ALA A 130 -1.45 -7.80 -2.17
C ALA A 130 0.00 -7.33 -2.41
N ALA A 131 0.23 -6.02 -2.48
CA ALA A 131 1.58 -5.48 -2.63
C ALA A 131 2.49 -5.84 -1.44
N ILE A 132 1.99 -5.74 -0.21
CA ILE A 132 2.72 -6.16 0.99
C ILE A 132 3.07 -7.64 0.92
N ALA A 133 2.09 -8.49 0.60
CA ALA A 133 2.27 -9.92 0.47
C ALA A 133 3.33 -10.29 -0.58
N ASP A 134 3.25 -9.68 -1.76
CA ASP A 134 4.18 -9.92 -2.86
C ASP A 134 5.61 -9.49 -2.51
N ILE A 135 5.78 -8.31 -1.89
CA ILE A 135 7.11 -7.80 -1.48
C ILE A 135 7.76 -8.76 -0.47
N ILE A 136 6.99 -9.21 0.53
CA ILE A 136 7.50 -10.15 1.53
C ILE A 136 7.86 -11.50 0.89
N ALA A 137 7.01 -12.02 0.01
CA ALA A 137 7.24 -13.27 -0.70
C ALA A 137 8.48 -13.20 -1.61
N GLU A 138 8.63 -12.09 -2.34
CA GLU A 138 9.79 -11.82 -3.19
C GLU A 138 11.09 -11.76 -2.39
N SER A 139 11.08 -11.13 -1.21
CA SER A 139 12.25 -11.07 -0.32
C SER A 139 12.72 -12.45 0.14
N LYS A 140 11.81 -13.41 0.20
CA LYS A 140 12.07 -14.81 0.55
C LYS A 140 12.20 -15.72 -0.68
N GLN A 141 12.16 -15.16 -1.90
CA GLN A 141 12.21 -15.88 -3.18
C GLN A 141 11.09 -16.94 -3.32
N ILE A 142 9.93 -16.66 -2.74
CA ILE A 142 8.73 -17.51 -2.80
C ILE A 142 7.70 -16.82 -3.69
N LYS A 143 7.06 -17.60 -4.57
CA LYS A 143 5.96 -17.12 -5.40
C LYS A 143 4.63 -17.46 -4.73
N LEU A 144 3.76 -16.46 -4.62
CA LEU A 144 2.38 -16.64 -4.19
C LEU A 144 1.49 -16.96 -5.39
N GLU A 145 0.67 -18.00 -5.27
CA GLU A 145 -0.31 -18.39 -6.30
C GLU A 145 -1.55 -17.51 -6.25
N SER A 146 -1.89 -17.02 -5.07
CA SER A 146 -3.01 -16.11 -4.84
C SER A 146 -2.70 -14.65 -5.17
N SER A 147 -1.43 -14.30 -5.50
CA SER A 147 -1.05 -12.94 -5.87
C SER A 147 -1.91 -12.39 -7.00
N ILE A 148 -2.31 -11.13 -6.89
CA ILE A 148 -2.97 -10.40 -7.99
C ILE A 148 -1.97 -9.68 -8.89
N GLY A 149 -0.68 -9.81 -8.60
CA GLY A 149 0.44 -9.22 -9.34
C GLY A 149 0.66 -7.73 -9.09
N ASN A 150 1.91 -7.31 -9.24
CA ASN A 150 2.35 -5.90 -9.06
C ASN A 150 2.16 -5.07 -10.34
N ALA A 151 1.03 -5.20 -11.05
CA ALA A 151 0.79 -4.51 -12.31
C ALA A 151 0.96 -2.96 -12.22
N GLY A 152 0.76 -2.38 -11.03
CA GLY A 152 0.89 -0.94 -10.79
C GLY A 152 2.34 -0.44 -10.70
N LYS A 153 3.25 -1.19 -10.06
CA LYS A 153 4.63 -0.74 -9.83
C LYS A 153 5.53 -0.90 -11.06
N ILE A 154 5.31 -1.95 -11.84
CA ILE A 154 6.04 -2.17 -13.11
C ILE A 154 5.82 -1.00 -14.06
N SER A 155 4.60 -0.46 -14.12
CA SER A 155 4.26 0.67 -14.98
C SER A 155 5.06 1.94 -14.66
N SER A 156 5.20 2.31 -13.37
CA SER A 156 5.88 3.57 -12.99
C SER A 156 7.39 3.51 -13.21
N THR A 157 8.04 2.40 -12.88
CA THR A 157 9.50 2.24 -13.05
C THR A 157 9.87 2.10 -14.53
N ILE A 158 9.13 1.29 -15.29
CA ILE A 158 9.33 1.16 -16.74
C ILE A 158 9.09 2.50 -17.41
N TRP A 159 8.04 3.23 -17.03
CA TRP A 159 7.75 4.55 -17.59
C TRP A 159 8.83 5.57 -17.29
N ARG A 160 9.41 5.60 -16.10
CA ARG A 160 10.56 6.45 -15.76
C ARG A 160 11.79 6.11 -16.60
N VAL A 161 12.12 4.83 -16.74
CA VAL A 161 13.25 4.38 -17.56
C VAL A 161 13.03 4.77 -19.02
N VAL A 162 11.86 4.57 -19.58
CA VAL A 162 11.51 4.96 -20.95
C VAL A 162 11.65 6.48 -21.14
N MET A 163 11.11 7.27 -20.21
CA MET A 163 11.22 8.74 -20.28
C MET A 163 12.67 9.22 -20.21
N TYR A 164 13.48 8.69 -19.29
CA TYR A 164 14.90 9.05 -19.21
C TYR A 164 15.66 8.66 -20.48
N THR A 165 15.38 7.49 -21.04
CA THR A 165 15.99 7.03 -22.28
C THR A 165 15.64 7.94 -23.45
N LEU A 166 14.39 8.37 -23.58
CA LEU A 166 13.95 9.31 -24.62
C LEU A 166 14.62 10.68 -24.50
N VAL A 167 14.76 11.20 -23.26
CA VAL A 167 15.45 12.48 -23.03
C VAL A 167 16.92 12.38 -23.44
N VAL A 168 17.61 11.32 -23.04
CA VAL A 168 19.04 11.11 -23.41
C VAL A 168 19.20 10.98 -24.91
N LEU A 169 18.37 10.19 -25.58
CA LEU A 169 18.39 10.04 -27.03
C LEU A 169 18.10 11.39 -27.76
N GLY A 170 17.16 12.17 -27.26
CA GLY A 170 16.86 13.50 -27.78
C GLY A 170 18.06 14.46 -27.69
N LEU A 171 18.74 14.48 -26.53
CA LEU A 171 19.94 15.28 -26.33
C LEU A 171 21.09 14.84 -27.27
N LEU A 172 21.30 13.54 -27.43
CA LEU A 172 22.30 13.01 -28.35
C LEU A 172 22.01 13.36 -29.81
N ALA A 173 20.75 13.24 -30.23
CA ALA A 173 20.33 13.61 -31.58
C ALA A 173 20.51 15.13 -31.83
N TYR A 174 20.16 15.95 -30.85
CA TYR A 174 20.34 17.40 -30.92
C TYR A 174 21.81 17.77 -31.02
N THR A 175 22.67 17.23 -30.17
CA THR A 175 24.12 17.48 -30.20
C THR A 175 24.74 17.03 -31.52
N TYR A 176 24.35 15.87 -32.04
CA TYR A 176 24.79 15.39 -33.35
C TYR A 176 24.39 16.35 -34.48
N ALA A 177 23.14 16.82 -34.50
CA ALA A 177 22.64 17.75 -35.50
C ALA A 177 23.38 19.10 -35.48
N VAL A 178 23.68 19.63 -34.29
CA VAL A 178 24.44 20.89 -34.11
C VAL A 178 25.87 20.73 -34.57
N LEU A 179 26.55 19.64 -34.24
CA LEU A 179 27.91 19.37 -34.64
C LEU A 179 28.03 19.17 -36.15
N LYS A 180 27.04 18.51 -36.76
CA LYS A 180 26.98 18.32 -38.23
C LYS A 180 26.79 19.63 -39.01
N ARG A 181 26.07 20.61 -38.44
CA ARG A 181 25.88 21.94 -39.05
C ARG A 181 27.09 22.84 -38.95
N ARG A 182 28.03 22.53 -38.07
CA ARG A 182 29.27 23.32 -37.88
C ARG A 182 30.43 22.83 -38.73
N LYS A 183 30.28 21.74 -39.47
CA LYS A 183 31.20 21.24 -40.49
C LYS A 183 30.68 21.64 -41.90
#